data_3652e47175399a05d0504f69affb9902
#
_entry.id   3652e47175399a05d0504f69affb9902
#
_cell.length_a   1.000
_cell.length_b   1.000
_cell.length_c   1.000
_cell.angle_alpha   90.00
_cell.angle_beta   90.00
_cell.angle_gamma   90.00
#
_symmetry.space_group_name_H-M   'P 1'
#
loop_
_entity.id
_entity.type
_entity.pdbx_description
1 polymer ?
#
loop_
_entity_poly.entity_id
_entity_poly.type
_entity_poly.pdbx_seq_one_letter_code
_entity_poly.pdbx_strand_id
1 'polypeptide(L)'
;QLVNSISVCSTVNAPLGKRIVSGIIVNCYSKKKFDGKIKEIKSLVDGKPVLDDNLWKLIGWLSAYYNTPIGLAAKAVLPSQLSTNYEPKKQSFAKVTAFKNETIIKGDIQLKIFNFLKSQDSLVPISELKTFSANPSAVCKSLQSKGLIKIIEKPVIPNIYNMSLESLPKKISLTSEQQKSISKVCSSLDKNSFEPFLLHGVTGSGKTEVFIEAAKHAIKQGKSVVVLLPEISTTPQIAGRFRSVFGDSVAVWHSKLSNSSRAWIWKKICEGEFKIIVGARSAIFTPLKNLGLIIVDEEQENAYKQTSSSPKYHAKEVSLMRGKINDATVILSSATPSIESYYNYKSKKFKYLELPKRYGEAKLPHVHLVDMIAENKETDNYNTIFSKIMLEKISDRIQKNEQVILMHNRRGFAPILRCDDCGEISKCPHCLLSLTFHKTNNVLKCHFCNYAKPPANKCSHCSSFNARLSGTGTQKIEDELSKIFPDVKIDRLDLDAAPTANKIFSTLNKFSKNEINILVGTHMIAKGL
;
A
#
# COMPACT_ATOMS: atom_id res chain seq x y z
N GLN A 1 32.72 16.46 -24.02
CA GLN A 1 32.77 15.05 -23.59
C GLN A 1 31.40 14.48 -23.19
N LEU A 2 30.43 15.26 -22.70
CA LEU A 2 29.10 14.78 -22.26
C LEU A 2 28.09 14.65 -23.42
N VAL A 3 28.31 15.26 -24.56
CA VAL A 3 27.32 15.37 -25.66
C VAL A 3 26.87 14.02 -26.21
N ASN A 4 27.78 13.04 -26.30
CA ASN A 4 27.50 11.71 -26.85
C ASN A 4 26.88 10.72 -25.83
N SER A 5 26.82 11.09 -24.54
CA SER A 5 26.29 10.26 -23.45
C SER A 5 24.96 10.76 -22.90
N ILE A 6 24.44 11.87 -23.41
CA ILE A 6 23.23 12.53 -22.96
C ILE A 6 22.06 12.14 -23.87
N SER A 7 20.99 11.64 -23.28
CA SER A 7 19.71 11.36 -23.94
C SER A 7 18.54 12.00 -23.18
N VAL A 8 17.40 12.13 -23.84
CA VAL A 8 16.13 12.45 -23.16
C VAL A 8 15.91 11.46 -22.04
N CYS A 9 15.35 11.90 -20.91
CA CYS A 9 15.16 11.14 -19.68
C CYS A 9 16.44 10.84 -18.86
N SER A 10 17.62 11.30 -19.27
CA SER A 10 18.82 11.25 -18.44
C SER A 10 18.72 12.25 -17.27
N THR A 11 19.24 11.86 -16.10
CA THR A 11 19.31 12.75 -14.93
C THR A 11 20.64 13.49 -14.92
N VAL A 12 20.60 14.80 -14.79
CA VAL A 12 21.77 15.68 -14.82
C VAL A 12 21.77 16.64 -13.63
N ASN A 13 22.96 17.06 -13.22
CA ASN A 13 23.15 18.16 -12.29
C ASN A 13 23.38 19.45 -13.07
N ALA A 14 22.52 20.44 -12.88
CA ALA A 14 22.55 21.71 -13.55
C ALA A 14 22.46 22.90 -12.57
N PRO A 15 23.07 24.04 -12.86
CA PRO A 15 23.00 25.22 -12.00
C PRO A 15 21.66 25.94 -12.15
N LEU A 16 20.93 26.08 -11.02
CA LEU A 16 19.73 26.89 -10.90
C LEU A 16 19.98 28.04 -9.90
N GLY A 17 20.16 29.24 -10.39
CA GLY A 17 20.66 30.37 -9.60
C GLY A 17 22.07 30.09 -9.06
N LYS A 18 22.25 30.14 -7.73
CA LYS A 18 23.48 29.79 -7.00
C LYS A 18 23.58 28.35 -6.58
N ARG A 19 22.53 27.53 -6.81
CA ARG A 19 22.46 26.13 -6.35
C ARG A 19 22.64 25.16 -7.53
N ILE A 20 23.22 24.01 -7.27
CA ILE A 20 23.21 22.88 -8.19
C ILE A 20 21.99 22.05 -7.86
N VAL A 21 21.15 21.78 -8.85
CA VAL A 21 19.95 20.95 -8.72
C VAL A 21 20.01 19.80 -9.70
N SER A 22 19.47 18.68 -9.31
CA SER A 22 19.28 17.55 -10.22
C SER A 22 18.02 17.77 -11.03
N GLY A 23 18.10 17.53 -12.33
CA GLY A 23 17.00 17.66 -13.27
C GLY A 23 16.99 16.52 -14.28
N ILE A 24 15.88 16.37 -14.99
CA ILE A 24 15.71 15.39 -16.07
C ILE A 24 15.75 16.14 -17.39
N ILE A 25 16.45 15.60 -18.37
CA ILE A 25 16.50 16.15 -19.71
C ILE A 25 15.15 15.88 -20.39
N VAL A 26 14.45 16.97 -20.68
CA VAL A 26 13.11 16.93 -21.32
C VAL A 26 13.23 16.80 -22.83
N ASN A 27 14.22 17.49 -23.42
CA ASN A 27 14.46 17.48 -24.86
C ASN A 27 15.90 17.89 -25.18
N CYS A 28 16.41 17.44 -26.32
CA CYS A 28 17.72 17.79 -26.84
C CYS A 28 17.53 18.47 -28.21
N TYR A 29 18.11 19.64 -28.37
CA TYR A 29 18.06 20.39 -29.63
C TYR A 29 19.48 20.64 -30.18
N SER A 30 19.70 20.35 -31.44
CA SER A 30 21.00 20.60 -32.09
C SER A 30 21.20 22.08 -32.44
N LYS A 31 20.13 22.81 -32.73
CA LYS A 31 20.15 24.25 -33.07
C LYS A 31 18.86 24.92 -32.62
N LYS A 32 18.83 25.48 -31.40
CA LYS A 32 17.73 26.32 -30.96
C LYS A 32 18.29 27.71 -30.60
N LYS A 33 17.78 28.77 -31.23
CA LYS A 33 18.04 30.13 -30.79
C LYS A 33 17.34 30.33 -29.44
N PHE A 34 18.10 30.72 -28.44
CA PHE A 34 17.60 31.03 -27.10
C PHE A 34 18.12 32.42 -26.73
N ASP A 35 17.22 33.34 -26.46
CA ASP A 35 17.56 34.74 -26.17
C ASP A 35 18.09 34.98 -24.75
N GLY A 36 18.29 33.93 -23.98
CA GLY A 36 18.78 33.98 -22.60
C GLY A 36 20.18 33.38 -22.44
N LYS A 37 20.77 33.57 -21.25
CA LYS A 37 22.05 32.96 -20.90
C LYS A 37 21.92 31.45 -20.70
N ILE A 38 22.54 30.68 -21.57
CA ILE A 38 22.61 29.20 -21.45
C ILE A 38 23.66 28.84 -20.38
N LYS A 39 23.32 27.95 -19.50
CA LYS A 39 24.22 27.39 -18.48
C LYS A 39 24.58 25.95 -18.80
N GLU A 40 25.82 25.60 -18.56
CA GLU A 40 26.32 24.25 -18.81
C GLU A 40 25.82 23.24 -17.76
N ILE A 41 25.55 22.03 -18.21
CA ILE A 41 25.30 20.88 -17.34
C ILE A 41 26.62 20.51 -16.64
N LYS A 42 26.60 20.39 -15.31
CA LYS A 42 27.81 20.11 -14.52
C LYS A 42 28.24 18.64 -14.57
N SER A 43 27.28 17.74 -14.48
CA SER A 43 27.54 16.29 -14.48
C SER A 43 26.29 15.50 -14.87
N LEU A 44 26.51 14.31 -15.40
CA LEU A 44 25.50 13.27 -15.56
C LEU A 44 25.40 12.52 -14.23
N VAL A 45 24.19 12.30 -13.71
CA VAL A 45 23.97 11.58 -12.44
C VAL A 45 24.07 10.08 -12.65
N ASP A 46 23.43 9.57 -13.71
CA ASP A 46 23.51 8.17 -14.13
C ASP A 46 23.71 8.09 -15.65
N GLY A 47 24.58 7.20 -16.09
CA GLY A 47 24.89 7.02 -17.52
C GLY A 47 23.79 6.34 -18.32
N LYS A 48 22.65 6.02 -17.70
CA LYS A 48 21.49 5.40 -18.36
C LYS A 48 20.22 6.20 -18.07
N PRO A 49 19.27 6.27 -19.03
CA PRO A 49 17.97 6.89 -18.79
C PRO A 49 17.27 6.20 -17.61
N VAL A 50 16.76 6.98 -16.67
CA VAL A 50 16.03 6.51 -15.49
C VAL A 50 14.58 6.17 -15.83
N LEU A 51 14.10 6.63 -16.98
CA LEU A 51 12.76 6.44 -17.53
C LEU A 51 12.87 5.87 -18.94
N ASP A 52 11.95 4.97 -19.29
CA ASP A 52 11.74 4.54 -20.67
C ASP A 52 10.82 5.53 -21.43
N ASP A 53 10.76 5.40 -22.74
CA ASP A 53 9.94 6.26 -23.60
C ASP A 53 8.45 6.21 -23.26
N ASN A 54 7.94 5.06 -22.83
CA ASN A 54 6.54 4.88 -22.48
C ASN A 54 6.18 5.61 -21.20
N LEU A 55 7.05 5.56 -20.17
CA LEU A 55 6.87 6.35 -18.96
C LEU A 55 7.02 7.86 -19.25
N TRP A 56 7.90 8.23 -20.17
CA TRP A 56 8.03 9.62 -20.58
C TRP A 56 6.75 10.14 -21.26
N LYS A 57 6.17 9.35 -22.18
CA LYS A 57 4.87 9.65 -22.80
C LYS A 57 3.76 9.76 -21.74
N LEU A 58 3.78 8.89 -20.72
CA LEU A 58 2.83 8.94 -19.61
C LEU A 58 2.99 10.23 -18.78
N ILE A 59 4.21 10.68 -18.52
CA ILE A 59 4.48 11.96 -17.82
C ILE A 59 3.93 13.13 -18.65
N GLY A 60 4.13 13.13 -19.95
CA GLY A 60 3.56 14.14 -20.86
C GLY A 60 2.03 14.16 -20.79
N TRP A 61 1.39 13.00 -20.83
CA TRP A 61 -0.05 12.88 -20.67
C TRP A 61 -0.52 13.36 -19.28
N LEU A 62 0.17 12.99 -18.20
CA LEU A 62 -0.15 13.46 -16.85
C LEU A 62 -0.09 15.00 -16.75
N SER A 63 0.93 15.60 -17.35
CA SER A 63 1.10 17.05 -17.40
C SER A 63 -0.08 17.73 -18.10
N ALA A 64 -0.46 17.23 -19.27
CA ALA A 64 -1.55 17.79 -20.08
C ALA A 64 -2.93 17.54 -19.44
N TYR A 65 -3.21 16.29 -19.09
CA TYR A 65 -4.55 15.88 -18.59
C TYR A 65 -4.90 16.49 -17.23
N TYR A 66 -3.93 16.58 -16.32
CA TYR A 66 -4.11 17.17 -14.99
C TYR A 66 -3.69 18.63 -14.90
N ASN A 67 -3.43 19.28 -16.02
CA ASN A 67 -2.99 20.67 -16.10
C ASN A 67 -1.89 21.00 -15.06
N THR A 68 -0.84 20.22 -15.07
CA THR A 68 0.24 20.27 -14.08
C THR A 68 1.58 20.47 -14.78
N PRO A 69 2.47 21.37 -14.32
CA PRO A 69 3.79 21.52 -14.88
C PRO A 69 4.54 20.19 -15.00
N ILE A 70 5.18 19.94 -16.16
CA ILE A 70 5.82 18.66 -16.47
C ILE A 70 6.86 18.23 -15.42
N GLY A 71 7.55 19.19 -14.80
CA GLY A 71 8.50 18.91 -13.73
C GLY A 71 7.82 18.33 -12.46
N LEU A 72 6.59 18.77 -12.14
CA LEU A 72 5.81 18.20 -11.03
C LEU A 72 5.25 16.83 -11.39
N ALA A 73 4.83 16.64 -12.65
CA ALA A 73 4.40 15.33 -13.14
C ALA A 73 5.56 14.32 -13.08
N ALA A 74 6.76 14.68 -13.54
CA ALA A 74 7.95 13.85 -13.44
C ALA A 74 8.33 13.53 -11.97
N LYS A 75 8.25 14.53 -11.08
CA LYS A 75 8.51 14.33 -9.64
C LYS A 75 7.52 13.36 -8.98
N ALA A 76 6.28 13.28 -9.44
CA ALA A 76 5.30 12.32 -8.93
C ALA A 76 5.60 10.88 -9.35
N VAL A 77 6.26 10.70 -10.48
CA VAL A 77 6.65 9.40 -11.04
C VAL A 77 7.93 8.89 -10.40
N LEU A 78 8.94 9.74 -10.25
CA LEU A 78 10.27 9.35 -9.80
C LEU A 78 10.41 9.30 -8.28
N PRO A 79 11.10 8.31 -7.72
CA PRO A 79 11.54 8.32 -6.33
C PRO A 79 12.48 9.51 -6.07
N SER A 80 12.29 10.19 -4.95
CA SER A 80 13.02 11.43 -4.60
C SER A 80 14.53 11.26 -4.53
N GLN A 81 15.06 10.08 -4.30
CA GLN A 81 16.50 9.81 -4.19
C GLN A 81 17.17 9.43 -5.53
N LEU A 82 16.43 9.21 -6.60
CA LEU A 82 17.04 8.98 -7.92
C LEU A 82 17.64 10.26 -8.52
N SER A 83 17.36 11.42 -7.93
CA SER A 83 17.97 12.69 -8.28
C SER A 83 19.33 12.93 -7.61
N THR A 84 19.80 12.02 -6.77
CA THR A 84 21.11 12.05 -6.11
C THR A 84 21.82 10.72 -6.38
N ASN A 85 23.15 10.73 -6.47
CA ASN A 85 23.94 9.49 -6.59
C ASN A 85 23.66 8.58 -5.39
N TYR A 86 22.62 7.75 -5.53
CA TYR A 86 22.25 6.81 -4.50
C TYR A 86 23.14 5.58 -4.56
N GLU A 87 24.06 5.46 -3.62
CA GLU A 87 24.72 4.19 -3.31
C GLU A 87 23.97 3.49 -2.17
N PRO A 88 23.58 2.22 -2.34
CA PRO A 88 22.98 1.45 -1.26
C PRO A 88 23.94 1.39 -0.08
N LYS A 89 23.43 1.60 1.14
CA LYS A 89 24.22 1.39 2.35
C LYS A 89 24.83 -0.01 2.29
N LYS A 90 26.14 -0.10 2.46
CA LYS A 90 26.84 -1.38 2.54
C LYS A 90 26.78 -1.89 3.97
N GLN A 91 26.52 -3.17 4.13
CA GLN A 91 26.62 -3.89 5.40
C GLN A 91 27.80 -4.85 5.31
N SER A 92 28.62 -4.85 6.36
CA SER A 92 29.76 -5.74 6.44
C SER A 92 29.33 -7.08 7.02
N PHE A 93 29.71 -8.14 6.33
CA PHE A 93 29.50 -9.53 6.74
C PHE A 93 30.87 -10.17 7.02
N ALA A 94 30.91 -11.10 7.97
CA ALA A 94 32.07 -11.89 8.27
C ALA A 94 31.83 -13.35 7.87
N LYS A 95 32.87 -14.00 7.35
CA LYS A 95 32.91 -15.44 7.08
C LYS A 95 34.31 -15.98 7.45
N VAL A 96 34.36 -17.15 8.08
CA VAL A 96 35.63 -17.84 8.36
C VAL A 96 36.28 -18.26 7.04
N THR A 97 37.58 -18.02 6.93
CA THR A 97 38.39 -18.57 5.84
C THR A 97 38.93 -19.94 6.28
N ALA A 98 39.03 -20.90 5.35
CA ALA A 98 39.58 -22.22 5.66
C ALA A 98 41.05 -22.07 6.14
N PHE A 99 41.29 -22.21 7.46
CA PHE A 99 42.61 -21.97 8.03
C PHE A 99 43.08 -23.10 8.94
N LYS A 100 44.40 -23.28 8.98
CA LYS A 100 45.07 -24.38 9.68
C LYS A 100 45.58 -24.05 11.11
N ASN A 101 45.56 -22.80 11.60
CA ASN A 101 46.14 -22.45 12.91
C ASN A 101 45.19 -21.53 13.73
N GLU A 102 44.45 -22.11 14.65
CA GLU A 102 43.58 -21.39 15.61
C GLU A 102 44.38 -20.80 16.81
N THR A 103 45.66 -21.18 16.99
CA THR A 103 46.51 -20.77 18.12
C THR A 103 46.88 -19.27 18.15
N ILE A 104 46.48 -18.50 17.13
CA ILE A 104 46.81 -17.07 17.00
C ILE A 104 45.79 -16.17 17.74
N ILE A 105 44.70 -16.73 18.26
CA ILE A 105 43.65 -15.96 18.92
C ILE A 105 44.00 -15.80 20.41
N LYS A 106 44.29 -14.56 20.83
CA LYS A 106 44.74 -14.28 22.21
C LYS A 106 43.66 -13.66 23.13
N GLY A 107 42.42 -13.51 22.69
CA GLY A 107 41.38 -12.84 23.50
C GLY A 107 40.07 -13.62 23.52
N ASP A 108 39.42 -13.73 24.70
CA ASP A 108 38.17 -14.46 24.89
C ASP A 108 37.03 -14.01 23.96
N ILE A 109 36.88 -12.69 23.72
CA ILE A 109 35.88 -12.14 22.84
C ILE A 109 36.14 -12.51 21.38
N GLN A 110 37.43 -12.49 20.96
CA GLN A 110 37.82 -12.91 19.61
C GLN A 110 37.53 -14.39 19.40
N LEU A 111 37.80 -15.22 20.41
CA LEU A 111 37.57 -16.66 20.36
C LEU A 111 36.06 -16.97 20.29
N LYS A 112 35.23 -16.29 21.10
CA LYS A 112 33.77 -16.45 21.07
C LYS A 112 33.20 -16.08 19.72
N ILE A 113 33.58 -14.94 19.14
CA ILE A 113 33.13 -14.50 17.81
C ILE A 113 33.61 -15.46 16.72
N PHE A 114 34.88 -15.92 16.79
CA PHE A 114 35.41 -16.84 15.80
C PHE A 114 34.69 -18.20 15.83
N ASN A 115 34.45 -18.77 17.01
CA ASN A 115 33.71 -20.02 17.17
C ASN A 115 32.25 -19.90 16.71
N PHE A 116 31.61 -18.77 17.01
CA PHE A 116 30.26 -18.49 16.50
C PHE A 116 30.27 -18.44 14.97
N LEU A 117 31.21 -17.70 14.36
CA LEU A 117 31.31 -17.61 12.89
C LEU A 117 31.65 -18.97 12.26
N LYS A 118 32.42 -19.82 12.96
CA LYS A 118 32.78 -21.17 12.50
C LYS A 118 31.61 -22.13 12.54
N SER A 119 30.67 -21.95 13.47
CA SER A 119 29.41 -22.73 13.53
C SER A 119 28.37 -22.33 12.47
N GLN A 120 28.62 -21.23 11.74
CA GLN A 120 27.72 -20.74 10.72
C GLN A 120 28.29 -21.00 9.32
N ASP A 121 27.59 -21.79 8.50
CA ASP A 121 28.00 -22.05 7.10
C ASP A 121 27.78 -20.85 6.16
N SER A 122 27.09 -19.80 6.64
CA SER A 122 26.70 -18.63 5.87
C SER A 122 27.48 -17.37 6.28
N LEU A 123 27.34 -16.31 5.46
CA LEU A 123 27.82 -14.97 5.79
C LEU A 123 27.02 -14.40 6.97
N VAL A 124 27.69 -14.02 8.05
CA VAL A 124 27.08 -13.44 9.25
C VAL A 124 27.23 -11.91 9.23
N PRO A 125 26.14 -11.14 9.39
CA PRO A 125 26.22 -9.70 9.54
C PRO A 125 27.02 -9.31 10.79
N ILE A 126 27.99 -8.40 10.66
CA ILE A 126 28.82 -7.96 11.82
C ILE A 126 27.93 -7.31 12.91
N SER A 127 26.77 -6.76 12.52
CA SER A 127 25.78 -6.19 13.46
C SER A 127 25.17 -7.22 14.43
N GLU A 128 25.09 -8.50 14.05
CA GLU A 128 24.57 -9.57 14.91
C GLU A 128 25.59 -9.97 16.00
N LEU A 129 26.86 -9.69 15.79
CA LEU A 129 27.93 -9.96 16.75
C LEU A 129 27.96 -8.96 17.93
N LYS A 130 27.02 -7.99 17.97
CA LYS A 130 26.85 -7.07 19.12
C LYS A 130 26.51 -7.80 20.42
N THR A 131 25.96 -8.99 20.34
CA THR A 131 25.72 -9.85 21.51
C THR A 131 27.02 -10.29 22.21
N PHE A 132 28.15 -10.31 21.50
CA PHE A 132 29.47 -10.73 22.02
C PHE A 132 30.38 -9.56 22.33
N SER A 133 30.22 -8.40 21.70
CA SER A 133 31.08 -7.23 21.87
C SER A 133 30.34 -5.93 21.59
N ALA A 134 30.59 -4.87 22.36
CA ALA A 134 30.07 -3.52 22.09
C ALA A 134 30.61 -2.97 20.74
N ASN A 135 31.79 -3.39 20.30
CA ASN A 135 32.39 -2.99 19.03
C ASN A 135 32.82 -4.19 18.18
N PRO A 136 31.90 -4.95 17.60
CA PRO A 136 32.24 -6.15 16.84
C PRO A 136 33.04 -5.84 15.57
N SER A 137 32.94 -4.64 15.02
CA SER A 137 33.67 -4.25 13.81
C SER A 137 35.19 -4.21 14.06
N ALA A 138 35.63 -3.72 15.21
CA ALA A 138 37.05 -3.69 15.57
C ALA A 138 37.60 -5.11 15.77
N VAL A 139 36.79 -5.97 16.44
CA VAL A 139 37.17 -7.36 16.66
C VAL A 139 37.28 -8.13 15.33
N CYS A 140 36.34 -7.97 14.44
CA CYS A 140 36.35 -8.57 13.11
C CYS A 140 37.53 -8.07 12.27
N LYS A 141 37.88 -6.78 12.30
CA LYS A 141 39.09 -6.26 11.62
C LYS A 141 40.37 -6.90 12.17
N SER A 142 40.47 -7.08 13.48
CA SER A 142 41.59 -7.77 14.10
C SER A 142 41.67 -9.25 13.70
N LEU A 143 40.54 -9.95 13.61
CA LEU A 143 40.50 -11.34 13.12
C LEU A 143 40.84 -11.42 11.63
N GLN A 144 40.45 -10.43 10.85
CA GLN A 144 40.79 -10.33 9.43
C GLN A 144 42.27 -10.07 9.21
N SER A 145 42.91 -9.19 10.00
CA SER A 145 44.36 -8.94 9.91
C SER A 145 45.18 -10.17 10.25
N LYS A 146 44.62 -11.09 11.05
CA LYS A 146 45.21 -12.41 11.37
C LYS A 146 44.89 -13.47 10.30
N GLY A 147 44.15 -13.12 9.24
CA GLY A 147 43.79 -14.03 8.16
C GLY A 147 42.71 -15.07 8.50
N LEU A 148 42.08 -14.98 9.68
CA LEU A 148 41.13 -15.98 10.19
C LEU A 148 39.72 -15.83 9.60
N ILE A 149 39.34 -14.61 9.25
CA ILE A 149 38.05 -14.30 8.64
C ILE A 149 38.23 -13.36 7.45
N LYS A 150 37.23 -13.38 6.56
CA LYS A 150 37.09 -12.41 5.46
C LYS A 150 35.89 -11.52 5.74
N ILE A 151 36.09 -10.20 5.71
CA ILE A 151 35.01 -9.22 5.75
C ILE A 151 34.58 -8.92 4.31
N ILE A 152 33.30 -9.08 4.02
CA ILE A 152 32.72 -8.85 2.71
C ILE A 152 31.65 -7.76 2.87
N GLU A 153 31.80 -6.67 2.16
CA GLU A 153 30.76 -5.64 2.09
C GLU A 153 29.74 -6.01 1.03
N LYS A 154 28.49 -6.16 1.44
CA LYS A 154 27.35 -6.31 0.52
C LYS A 154 26.41 -5.13 0.67
N PRO A 155 25.77 -4.69 -0.42
CA PRO A 155 24.71 -3.70 -0.31
C PRO A 155 23.64 -4.25 0.66
N VAL A 156 23.19 -3.40 1.58
CA VAL A 156 22.04 -3.74 2.43
C VAL A 156 20.84 -3.93 1.51
N ILE A 157 20.47 -5.18 1.29
CA ILE A 157 19.17 -5.49 0.69
C ILE A 157 18.14 -5.06 1.75
N PRO A 158 17.34 -4.02 1.47
CA PRO A 158 16.30 -3.64 2.41
C PRO A 158 15.47 -4.88 2.70
N ASN A 159 15.21 -5.16 3.97
CA ASN A 159 14.40 -6.32 4.35
C ASN A 159 12.94 -6.11 3.92
N ILE A 160 12.71 -6.20 2.61
CA ILE A 160 11.42 -6.05 1.94
C ILE A 160 10.58 -7.31 2.19
N TYR A 161 11.21 -8.35 2.74
CA TYR A 161 10.72 -9.72 2.78
C TYR A 161 10.23 -10.18 4.16
N ASN A 162 10.30 -9.36 5.22
CA ASN A 162 9.77 -9.73 6.55
C ASN A 162 8.23 -9.88 6.60
N MET A 163 7.59 -10.00 5.45
CA MET A 163 6.18 -10.35 5.31
C MET A 163 6.08 -11.83 4.93
N SER A 164 6.59 -12.71 5.77
CA SER A 164 6.36 -14.15 5.64
C SER A 164 4.93 -14.48 6.10
N LEU A 165 3.97 -14.30 5.20
CA LEU A 165 2.79 -15.14 5.23
C LEU A 165 3.19 -16.44 4.54
N GLU A 166 3.43 -17.46 5.34
CA GLU A 166 3.48 -18.85 4.89
C GLU A 166 2.09 -19.25 4.38
N SER A 167 1.72 -18.79 3.22
CA SER A 167 0.64 -19.39 2.47
C SER A 167 1.26 -20.43 1.54
N LEU A 168 1.31 -21.66 2.02
CA LEU A 168 1.54 -22.82 1.15
C LEU A 168 0.59 -22.72 -0.04
N PRO A 169 1.07 -22.96 -1.27
CA PRO A 169 0.21 -22.96 -2.46
C PRO A 169 -0.80 -24.09 -2.31
N LYS A 170 -2.02 -23.80 -1.87
CA LYS A 170 -3.12 -24.74 -1.97
C LYS A 170 -3.39 -24.98 -3.46
N LYS A 171 -3.44 -26.24 -3.89
CA LYS A 171 -4.01 -26.60 -5.19
C LYS A 171 -5.46 -26.15 -5.20
N ILE A 172 -5.74 -25.05 -5.87
CA ILE A 172 -7.09 -24.50 -5.99
C ILE A 172 -7.63 -24.98 -7.33
N SER A 173 -8.79 -25.62 -7.31
CA SER A 173 -9.53 -25.92 -8.53
C SER A 173 -10.27 -24.68 -9.00
N LEU A 174 -10.07 -24.24 -10.22
CA LEU A 174 -10.74 -23.08 -10.79
C LEU A 174 -12.19 -23.41 -11.15
N THR A 175 -13.11 -22.49 -10.88
CA THR A 175 -14.51 -22.62 -11.34
C THR A 175 -14.62 -22.37 -12.85
N SER A 176 -15.74 -22.77 -13.45
CA SER A 176 -16.01 -22.56 -14.87
C SER A 176 -16.02 -21.07 -15.26
N GLU A 177 -16.53 -20.21 -14.37
CA GLU A 177 -16.58 -18.77 -14.58
C GLU A 177 -15.17 -18.15 -14.50
N GLN A 178 -14.33 -18.60 -13.56
CA GLN A 178 -12.94 -18.20 -13.48
C GLN A 178 -12.17 -18.61 -14.73
N GLN A 179 -12.32 -19.87 -15.19
CA GLN A 179 -11.66 -20.36 -16.40
C GLN A 179 -12.05 -19.57 -17.64
N LYS A 180 -13.35 -19.26 -17.82
CA LYS A 180 -13.85 -18.41 -18.90
C LYS A 180 -13.26 -17.00 -18.85
N SER A 181 -13.17 -16.42 -17.65
CA SER A 181 -12.58 -15.09 -17.47
C SER A 181 -11.09 -15.08 -17.78
N ILE A 182 -10.34 -16.07 -17.30
CA ILE A 182 -8.91 -16.25 -17.58
C ILE A 182 -8.67 -16.41 -19.08
N SER A 183 -9.44 -17.27 -19.76
CA SER A 183 -9.30 -17.51 -21.20
C SER A 183 -9.45 -16.21 -22.01
N LYS A 184 -10.45 -15.38 -21.69
CA LYS A 184 -10.64 -14.08 -22.36
C LYS A 184 -9.46 -13.14 -22.14
N VAL A 185 -8.95 -13.05 -20.90
CA VAL A 185 -7.78 -12.22 -20.57
C VAL A 185 -6.52 -12.73 -21.27
N CYS A 186 -6.28 -14.04 -21.26
CA CYS A 186 -5.13 -14.64 -21.95
C CYS A 186 -5.19 -14.39 -23.47
N SER A 187 -6.36 -14.53 -24.08
CA SER A 187 -6.53 -14.19 -25.51
C SER A 187 -6.24 -12.72 -25.83
N SER A 188 -6.50 -11.81 -24.89
CA SER A 188 -6.11 -10.41 -25.04
C SER A 188 -4.61 -10.20 -24.92
N LEU A 189 -3.97 -10.87 -23.96
CA LEU A 189 -2.51 -10.85 -23.79
C LEU A 189 -1.78 -11.39 -25.05
N ASP A 190 -2.33 -12.41 -25.70
CA ASP A 190 -1.77 -12.99 -26.93
C ASP A 190 -1.79 -12.01 -28.12
N LYS A 191 -2.80 -11.13 -28.17
CA LYS A 191 -2.96 -10.14 -29.24
C LYS A 191 -2.00 -8.95 -29.13
N ASN A 192 -1.33 -8.75 -27.98
CA ASN A 192 -0.49 -7.57 -27.72
C ASN A 192 -1.21 -6.25 -28.02
N SER A 193 -2.45 -6.11 -27.57
CA SER A 193 -3.28 -4.93 -27.79
C SER A 193 -3.87 -4.41 -26.48
N PHE A 194 -4.09 -3.11 -26.41
CA PHE A 194 -4.77 -2.50 -25.27
C PHE A 194 -6.23 -2.98 -25.22
N GLU A 195 -6.57 -3.75 -24.20
CA GLU A 195 -7.94 -4.16 -23.92
C GLU A 195 -8.27 -3.98 -22.44
N PRO A 196 -9.17 -3.06 -22.07
CA PRO A 196 -9.64 -2.91 -20.71
C PRO A 196 -10.79 -3.87 -20.40
N PHE A 197 -10.68 -4.55 -19.26
CA PHE A 197 -11.69 -5.45 -18.71
C PHE A 197 -12.24 -4.91 -17.40
N LEU A 198 -13.54 -5.05 -17.19
CA LEU A 198 -14.18 -4.92 -15.87
C LEU A 198 -14.46 -6.33 -15.33
N LEU A 199 -13.71 -6.75 -14.31
CA LEU A 199 -13.95 -7.99 -13.59
C LEU A 199 -14.89 -7.72 -12.41
N HIS A 200 -16.17 -7.99 -12.59
CA HIS A 200 -17.19 -7.87 -11.56
C HIS A 200 -17.37 -9.22 -10.86
N GLY A 201 -16.86 -9.33 -9.66
CA GLY A 201 -16.93 -10.58 -8.89
C GLY A 201 -17.29 -10.33 -7.44
N VAL A 202 -18.26 -11.07 -6.93
CA VAL A 202 -18.66 -10.97 -5.51
C VAL A 202 -17.47 -11.23 -4.57
N THR A 203 -17.53 -10.73 -3.34
CA THR A 203 -16.50 -11.01 -2.33
C THR A 203 -16.37 -12.51 -2.12
N GLY A 204 -15.13 -13.03 -2.14
CA GLY A 204 -14.89 -14.48 -2.02
C GLY A 204 -15.13 -15.28 -3.31
N SER A 205 -15.28 -14.63 -4.48
CA SER A 205 -15.41 -15.31 -5.78
C SER A 205 -14.08 -15.81 -6.36
N GLY A 206 -12.96 -15.52 -5.68
CA GLY A 206 -11.62 -15.91 -6.14
C GLY A 206 -11.05 -15.01 -7.24
N LYS A 207 -11.37 -13.71 -7.25
CA LYS A 207 -10.76 -12.72 -8.17
C LYS A 207 -9.23 -12.81 -8.21
N THR A 208 -8.61 -13.01 -7.06
CA THR A 208 -7.14 -13.14 -6.95
C THR A 208 -6.58 -14.32 -7.75
N GLU A 209 -7.31 -15.43 -7.87
CA GLU A 209 -6.88 -16.57 -8.70
C GLU A 209 -6.87 -16.20 -10.19
N VAL A 210 -7.87 -15.43 -10.64
CA VAL A 210 -7.88 -14.90 -12.01
C VAL A 210 -6.66 -14.00 -12.26
N PHE A 211 -6.28 -13.16 -11.27
CA PHE A 211 -5.08 -12.33 -11.38
C PHE A 211 -3.80 -13.16 -11.48
N ILE A 212 -3.66 -14.19 -10.65
CA ILE A 212 -2.48 -15.06 -10.63
C ILE A 212 -2.35 -15.82 -11.96
N GLU A 213 -3.43 -16.40 -12.46
CA GLU A 213 -3.39 -17.16 -13.72
C GLU A 213 -3.13 -16.24 -14.92
N ALA A 214 -3.73 -15.04 -14.96
CA ALA A 214 -3.42 -14.04 -15.99
C ALA A 214 -1.95 -13.58 -15.91
N ALA A 215 -1.42 -13.39 -14.69
CA ALA A 215 -0.02 -13.05 -14.48
C ALA A 215 0.93 -14.17 -14.90
N LYS A 216 0.61 -15.46 -14.64
CA LYS A 216 1.37 -16.60 -15.12
C LYS A 216 1.50 -16.59 -16.65
N HIS A 217 0.38 -16.34 -17.32
CA HIS A 217 0.36 -16.28 -18.78
C HIS A 217 1.21 -15.11 -19.31
N ALA A 218 1.08 -13.91 -18.70
CA ALA A 218 1.89 -12.74 -19.07
C ALA A 218 3.40 -12.99 -18.86
N ILE A 219 3.80 -13.56 -17.72
CA ILE A 219 5.21 -13.88 -17.42
C ILE A 219 5.77 -14.94 -18.38
N LYS A 220 4.97 -15.95 -18.74
CA LYS A 220 5.37 -16.97 -19.73
C LYS A 220 5.67 -16.35 -21.09
N GLN A 221 4.99 -15.26 -21.45
CA GLN A 221 5.27 -14.48 -22.67
C GLN A 221 6.43 -13.48 -22.53
N GLY A 222 7.15 -13.47 -21.41
CA GLY A 222 8.23 -12.51 -21.15
C GLY A 222 7.74 -11.11 -20.82
N LYS A 223 6.45 -10.92 -20.53
CA LYS A 223 5.85 -9.64 -20.14
C LYS A 223 5.94 -9.42 -18.64
N SER A 224 5.85 -8.17 -18.23
CA SER A 224 5.79 -7.80 -16.81
C SER A 224 4.38 -7.37 -16.40
N VAL A 225 4.15 -7.35 -15.07
CA VAL A 225 2.82 -7.18 -14.46
C VAL A 225 2.86 -6.13 -13.36
N VAL A 226 1.86 -5.25 -13.33
CA VAL A 226 1.58 -4.36 -12.19
C VAL A 226 0.25 -4.74 -11.56
N VAL A 227 0.23 -4.89 -10.24
CA VAL A 227 -0.97 -5.12 -9.43
C VAL A 227 -1.13 -3.96 -8.47
N LEU A 228 -2.18 -3.19 -8.65
CA LEU A 228 -2.53 -2.08 -7.77
C LEU A 228 -3.53 -2.53 -6.72
N LEU A 229 -3.25 -2.17 -5.48
CA LEU A 229 -4.10 -2.40 -4.31
C LEU A 229 -4.44 -1.06 -3.66
N PRO A 230 -5.67 -0.88 -3.14
CA PRO A 230 -6.09 0.42 -2.61
C PRO A 230 -5.35 0.83 -1.34
N GLU A 231 -4.97 -0.13 -0.50
CA GLU A 231 -4.35 0.12 0.80
C GLU A 231 -3.11 -0.73 1.05
N ILE A 232 -2.26 -0.23 1.96
CA ILE A 232 -1.04 -0.93 2.38
C ILE A 232 -1.38 -2.17 3.22
N SER A 233 -2.52 -2.18 3.91
CA SER A 233 -2.98 -3.28 4.77
C SER A 233 -3.24 -4.58 4.01
N THR A 234 -3.78 -4.50 2.79
CA THR A 234 -4.05 -5.67 1.94
C THR A 234 -2.85 -6.13 1.12
N THR A 235 -1.85 -5.25 0.99
CA THR A 235 -0.64 -5.53 0.20
C THR A 235 0.11 -6.79 0.66
N PRO A 236 0.29 -7.06 1.97
CA PRO A 236 1.04 -8.23 2.44
C PRO A 236 0.42 -9.56 2.03
N GLN A 237 -0.89 -9.70 2.13
CA GLN A 237 -1.59 -10.95 1.81
C GLN A 237 -1.54 -11.26 0.32
N ILE A 238 -1.89 -10.28 -0.53
CA ILE A 238 -1.88 -10.45 -1.99
C ILE A 238 -0.44 -10.58 -2.48
N ALA A 239 0.50 -9.78 -1.97
CA ALA A 239 1.91 -9.92 -2.30
C ALA A 239 2.48 -11.28 -1.87
N GLY A 240 2.08 -11.79 -0.68
CA GLY A 240 2.42 -13.14 -0.22
C GLY A 240 1.92 -14.22 -1.17
N ARG A 241 0.67 -14.10 -1.64
CA ARG A 241 0.10 -15.00 -2.66
C ARG A 241 0.87 -14.95 -3.97
N PHE A 242 1.20 -13.77 -4.48
CA PHE A 242 2.01 -13.64 -5.70
C PHE A 242 3.41 -14.22 -5.50
N ARG A 243 4.06 -13.98 -4.35
CA ARG A 243 5.38 -14.55 -4.05
C ARG A 243 5.38 -16.06 -3.94
N SER A 244 4.36 -16.66 -3.34
CA SER A 244 4.26 -18.13 -3.24
C SER A 244 4.22 -18.81 -4.62
N VAL A 245 3.80 -18.07 -5.67
CA VAL A 245 3.71 -18.57 -7.04
C VAL A 245 4.91 -18.15 -7.91
N PHE A 246 5.41 -16.91 -7.76
CA PHE A 246 6.40 -16.32 -8.65
C PHE A 246 7.77 -16.08 -7.98
N GLY A 247 7.90 -16.41 -6.69
CA GLY A 247 9.17 -16.29 -5.96
C GLY A 247 9.71 -14.86 -5.90
N ASP A 248 11.03 -14.74 -6.07
CA ASP A 248 11.77 -13.48 -5.94
C ASP A 248 11.56 -12.49 -7.09
N SER A 249 10.83 -12.86 -8.13
CA SER A 249 10.47 -11.94 -9.22
C SER A 249 9.41 -10.90 -8.84
N VAL A 250 8.85 -11.00 -7.61
CA VAL A 250 7.81 -10.11 -7.09
C VAL A 250 8.39 -9.08 -6.14
N ALA A 251 8.18 -7.79 -6.42
CA ALA A 251 8.49 -6.72 -5.48
C ALA A 251 7.23 -5.99 -4.99
N VAL A 252 7.31 -5.46 -3.76
CA VAL A 252 6.25 -4.67 -3.15
C VAL A 252 6.59 -3.18 -3.21
N TRP A 253 5.60 -2.34 -3.59
CA TRP A 253 5.80 -0.91 -3.75
C TRP A 253 4.73 -0.10 -3.02
N HIS A 254 5.12 0.64 -1.96
CA HIS A 254 4.22 1.50 -1.20
C HIS A 254 4.93 2.71 -0.56
N SER A 255 4.15 3.68 -0.09
CA SER A 255 4.68 4.94 0.47
C SER A 255 5.44 4.78 1.79
N LYS A 256 5.19 3.72 2.56
CA LYS A 256 5.90 3.43 3.83
C LYS A 256 7.29 2.80 3.64
N LEU A 257 7.67 2.46 2.40
CA LEU A 257 9.05 2.05 2.11
C LEU A 257 10.00 3.23 2.33
N SER A 258 11.18 2.95 2.89
CA SER A 258 12.23 3.97 2.99
C SER A 258 12.62 4.46 1.60
N ASN A 259 13.12 5.69 1.52
CA ASN A 259 13.59 6.24 0.25
C ASN A 259 14.71 5.38 -0.37
N SER A 260 15.57 4.81 0.47
CA SER A 260 16.63 3.90 0.04
C SER A 260 16.08 2.59 -0.54
N SER A 261 15.06 2.01 0.11
CA SER A 261 14.39 0.81 -0.41
C SER A 261 13.72 1.08 -1.75
N ARG A 262 13.06 2.22 -1.88
CA ARG A 262 12.41 2.61 -3.14
C ARG A 262 13.41 2.79 -4.28
N ALA A 263 14.54 3.46 -4.03
CA ALA A 263 15.59 3.65 -5.03
C ALA A 263 16.23 2.30 -5.43
N TRP A 264 16.45 1.40 -4.47
CA TRP A 264 16.99 0.07 -4.73
C TRP A 264 16.02 -0.78 -5.58
N ILE A 265 14.73 -0.84 -5.19
CA ILE A 265 13.70 -1.57 -5.95
C ILE A 265 13.60 -1.01 -7.37
N TRP A 266 13.60 0.31 -7.52
CA TRP A 266 13.55 0.96 -8.83
C TRP A 266 14.69 0.52 -9.73
N LYS A 267 15.92 0.55 -9.21
CA LYS A 267 17.12 0.09 -9.93
C LYS A 267 16.98 -1.39 -10.35
N LYS A 268 16.52 -2.25 -9.44
CA LYS A 268 16.31 -3.67 -9.72
C LYS A 268 15.22 -3.94 -10.76
N ILE A 269 14.17 -3.12 -10.80
CA ILE A 269 13.17 -3.16 -11.87
C ILE A 269 13.80 -2.77 -13.22
N CYS A 270 14.60 -1.69 -13.26
CA CYS A 270 15.31 -1.29 -14.48
C CYS A 270 16.28 -2.38 -14.98
N GLU A 271 16.91 -3.12 -14.07
CA GLU A 271 17.78 -4.26 -14.37
C GLU A 271 16.99 -5.49 -14.85
N GLY A 272 15.67 -5.54 -14.62
CA GLY A 272 14.78 -6.65 -15.04
C GLY A 272 14.71 -7.81 -14.05
N GLU A 273 15.21 -7.64 -12.82
CA GLU A 273 15.14 -8.67 -11.78
C GLU A 273 13.71 -8.85 -11.27
N PHE A 274 12.96 -7.74 -11.11
CA PHE A 274 11.54 -7.80 -10.75
C PHE A 274 10.67 -7.70 -12.00
N LYS A 275 9.78 -8.67 -12.20
CA LYS A 275 8.82 -8.72 -13.29
C LYS A 275 7.40 -8.43 -12.85
N ILE A 276 7.11 -8.56 -11.56
CA ILE A 276 5.79 -8.32 -10.98
C ILE A 276 5.93 -7.30 -9.85
N ILE A 277 5.16 -6.22 -9.93
CA ILE A 277 5.08 -5.21 -8.88
C ILE A 277 3.68 -5.22 -8.29
N VAL A 278 3.61 -5.48 -6.98
CA VAL A 278 2.37 -5.40 -6.20
C VAL A 278 2.46 -4.18 -5.31
N GLY A 279 1.47 -3.28 -5.36
CA GLY A 279 1.59 -2.09 -4.53
C GLY A 279 0.42 -1.12 -4.56
N ALA A 280 0.59 -0.03 -3.82
CA ALA A 280 -0.37 1.07 -3.78
C ALA A 280 -0.33 1.88 -5.09
N ARG A 281 -1.22 2.87 -5.19
CA ARG A 281 -1.42 3.71 -6.39
C ARG A 281 -0.13 4.15 -7.13
N SER A 282 0.97 4.45 -6.41
CA SER A 282 2.23 4.88 -7.05
C SER A 282 3.00 3.75 -7.72
N ALA A 283 2.63 2.49 -7.52
CA ALA A 283 3.24 1.36 -8.21
C ALA A 283 2.99 1.41 -9.73
N ILE A 284 1.96 2.12 -10.17
CA ILE A 284 1.67 2.34 -11.59
C ILE A 284 2.79 3.06 -12.33
N PHE A 285 3.70 3.71 -11.64
CA PHE A 285 4.81 4.45 -12.25
C PHE A 285 6.14 3.69 -12.28
N THR A 286 6.18 2.46 -11.77
CA THR A 286 7.42 1.66 -11.75
C THR A 286 7.92 1.33 -13.15
N PRO A 287 9.25 1.39 -13.44
CA PRO A 287 9.83 1.29 -14.78
C PRO A 287 9.94 -0.16 -15.27
N LEU A 288 8.82 -0.87 -15.28
CA LEU A 288 8.75 -2.23 -15.77
C LEU A 288 8.94 -2.29 -17.28
N LYS A 289 9.91 -3.08 -17.73
CA LYS A 289 10.12 -3.37 -19.15
C LYS A 289 9.04 -4.32 -19.65
N ASN A 290 8.63 -4.15 -20.90
CA ASN A 290 7.67 -5.04 -21.58
C ASN A 290 6.39 -5.27 -20.74
N LEU A 291 5.78 -4.18 -20.26
CA LEU A 291 4.57 -4.22 -19.44
C LEU A 291 3.39 -4.73 -20.28
N GLY A 292 2.84 -5.91 -19.92
CA GLY A 292 1.74 -6.53 -20.66
C GLY A 292 0.43 -6.63 -19.88
N LEU A 293 0.48 -6.55 -18.54
CA LEU A 293 -0.71 -6.69 -17.71
C LEU A 293 -0.71 -5.67 -16.57
N ILE A 294 -1.83 -4.97 -16.43
CA ILE A 294 -2.11 -4.07 -15.31
C ILE A 294 -3.38 -4.53 -14.62
N ILE A 295 -3.33 -4.77 -13.33
CA ILE A 295 -4.47 -5.17 -12.51
C ILE A 295 -4.72 -4.07 -11.48
N VAL A 296 -5.96 -3.61 -11.38
CA VAL A 296 -6.42 -2.63 -10.39
C VAL A 296 -7.51 -3.30 -9.57
N ASP A 297 -7.17 -3.75 -8.37
CA ASP A 297 -8.14 -4.38 -7.48
C ASP A 297 -8.90 -3.34 -6.68
N GLU A 298 -10.20 -3.61 -6.39
CA GLU A 298 -11.13 -2.67 -5.76
C GLU A 298 -11.10 -1.28 -6.43
N GLU A 299 -11.30 -1.25 -7.76
CA GLU A 299 -11.12 -0.06 -8.64
C GLU A 299 -11.94 1.17 -8.21
N GLN A 300 -13.05 0.95 -7.47
CA GLN A 300 -13.95 2.00 -6.99
C GLN A 300 -13.37 2.79 -5.80
N GLU A 301 -12.25 2.35 -5.23
CA GLU A 301 -11.72 2.92 -4.00
C GLU A 301 -11.15 4.32 -4.17
N ASN A 302 -11.56 5.22 -3.28
CA ASN A 302 -11.08 6.60 -3.24
C ASN A 302 -9.57 6.72 -2.96
N ALA A 303 -8.95 5.69 -2.39
CA ALA A 303 -7.52 5.64 -2.11
C ALA A 303 -6.65 5.78 -3.39
N TYR A 304 -7.21 5.47 -4.55
CA TYR A 304 -6.55 5.65 -5.85
C TYR A 304 -6.44 7.11 -6.29
N LYS A 305 -7.19 8.02 -5.67
CA LYS A 305 -7.09 9.46 -5.94
C LYS A 305 -5.97 10.08 -5.11
N GLN A 306 -5.04 10.75 -5.78
CA GLN A 306 -4.02 11.58 -5.14
C GLN A 306 -4.64 12.91 -4.70
N THR A 307 -4.61 13.21 -3.40
CA THR A 307 -5.22 14.42 -2.83
C THR A 307 -4.23 15.43 -2.29
N SER A 308 -3.06 14.97 -1.82
CA SER A 308 -2.10 15.79 -1.06
C SER A 308 -1.15 16.61 -1.94
N SER A 309 -0.70 16.07 -3.07
CA SER A 309 0.29 16.72 -3.94
C SER A 309 -0.16 16.76 -5.40
N SER A 310 0.41 17.66 -6.19
CA SER A 310 0.19 17.74 -7.63
C SER A 310 1.13 16.77 -8.36
N PRO A 311 0.65 16.14 -9.46
CA PRO A 311 -0.71 16.14 -10.01
C PRO A 311 -1.71 15.40 -9.12
N LYS A 312 -2.98 15.85 -9.13
CA LYS A 312 -4.09 15.21 -8.43
C LYS A 312 -4.62 14.02 -9.24
N TYR A 313 -3.75 13.11 -9.63
CA TYR A 313 -4.09 11.98 -10.51
C TYR A 313 -4.97 10.93 -9.81
N HIS A 314 -5.69 10.16 -10.63
CA HIS A 314 -6.39 8.95 -10.22
C HIS A 314 -5.67 7.74 -10.82
N ALA A 315 -5.21 6.80 -9.98
CA ALA A 315 -4.39 5.69 -10.45
C ALA A 315 -5.12 4.76 -11.44
N LYS A 316 -6.44 4.61 -11.34
CA LYS A 316 -7.26 3.89 -12.33
C LYS A 316 -7.13 4.51 -13.72
N GLU A 317 -7.30 5.83 -13.83
CA GLU A 317 -7.18 6.53 -15.12
C GLU A 317 -5.75 6.44 -15.69
N VAL A 318 -4.77 6.58 -14.80
CA VAL A 318 -3.34 6.40 -15.17
C VAL A 318 -3.09 4.97 -15.65
N SER A 319 -3.72 3.96 -15.02
CA SER A 319 -3.59 2.55 -15.42
C SER A 319 -4.13 2.31 -16.83
N LEU A 320 -5.28 2.88 -17.14
CA LEU A 320 -5.88 2.79 -18.48
C LEU A 320 -4.99 3.45 -19.53
N MET A 321 -4.48 4.66 -19.25
CA MET A 321 -3.58 5.36 -20.17
C MET A 321 -2.25 4.64 -20.32
N ARG A 322 -1.66 4.16 -19.21
CA ARG A 322 -0.43 3.38 -19.26
C ARG A 322 -0.63 2.07 -20.05
N GLY A 323 -1.77 1.40 -19.85
CA GLY A 323 -2.15 0.24 -20.65
C GLY A 323 -2.20 0.56 -22.14
N LYS A 324 -2.82 1.69 -22.50
CA LYS A 324 -2.88 2.15 -23.90
C LYS A 324 -1.51 2.48 -24.49
N ILE A 325 -0.62 3.12 -23.71
CA ILE A 325 0.74 3.47 -24.18
C ILE A 325 1.61 2.21 -24.38
N ASN A 326 1.37 1.16 -23.59
CA ASN A 326 2.18 -0.07 -23.61
C ASN A 326 1.51 -1.23 -24.38
N ASP A 327 0.36 -1.03 -25.02
CA ASP A 327 -0.47 -2.07 -25.64
C ASP A 327 -0.75 -3.23 -24.67
N ALA A 328 -0.99 -2.89 -23.39
CA ALA A 328 -1.16 -3.84 -22.30
C ALA A 328 -2.64 -4.08 -21.98
N THR A 329 -2.95 -5.29 -21.56
CA THR A 329 -4.26 -5.66 -21.02
C THR A 329 -4.43 -5.03 -19.63
N VAL A 330 -5.61 -4.43 -19.38
CA VAL A 330 -5.94 -3.82 -18.08
C VAL A 330 -7.15 -4.50 -17.48
N ILE A 331 -7.04 -4.98 -16.23
CA ILE A 331 -8.14 -5.56 -15.46
C ILE A 331 -8.50 -4.58 -14.34
N LEU A 332 -9.69 -4.00 -14.41
CA LEU A 332 -10.31 -3.27 -13.30
C LEU A 332 -11.22 -4.25 -12.56
N SER A 333 -10.97 -4.49 -11.29
CA SER A 333 -11.66 -5.51 -10.50
C SER A 333 -12.41 -4.91 -9.33
N SER A 334 -13.62 -5.36 -9.09
CA SER A 334 -14.44 -4.96 -7.95
C SER A 334 -15.59 -5.94 -7.68
N ALA A 335 -16.03 -5.98 -6.41
CA ALA A 335 -17.32 -6.56 -6.03
C ALA A 335 -18.47 -5.55 -6.22
N THR A 336 -18.16 -4.27 -6.16
CA THR A 336 -19.09 -3.13 -6.27
C THR A 336 -18.50 -2.09 -7.23
N PRO A 337 -18.52 -2.35 -8.55
CA PRO A 337 -17.91 -1.47 -9.55
C PRO A 337 -18.37 -0.03 -9.45
N SER A 338 -17.48 0.91 -9.73
CA SER A 338 -17.85 2.32 -9.85
C SER A 338 -18.84 2.52 -11.01
N ILE A 339 -19.70 3.53 -10.89
CA ILE A 339 -20.71 3.83 -11.90
C ILE A 339 -20.04 4.10 -13.26
N GLU A 340 -18.89 4.79 -13.26
CA GLU A 340 -18.12 5.10 -14.46
C GLU A 340 -17.59 3.83 -15.15
N SER A 341 -17.05 2.89 -14.38
CA SER A 341 -16.55 1.63 -14.93
C SER A 341 -17.68 0.75 -15.47
N TYR A 342 -18.81 0.72 -14.75
CA TYR A 342 -19.99 0.01 -15.21
C TYR A 342 -20.60 0.64 -16.47
N TYR A 343 -20.66 1.98 -16.54
CA TYR A 343 -21.09 2.71 -17.74
C TYR A 343 -20.16 2.44 -18.93
N ASN A 344 -18.85 2.43 -18.72
CA ASN A 344 -17.89 2.10 -19.77
C ASN A 344 -18.05 0.65 -20.28
N TYR A 345 -18.44 -0.29 -19.43
CA TYR A 345 -18.84 -1.61 -19.88
C TYR A 345 -20.14 -1.54 -20.73
N LYS A 346 -21.18 -0.89 -20.25
CA LYS A 346 -22.47 -0.76 -20.99
C LYS A 346 -22.27 -0.09 -22.35
N SER A 347 -21.40 0.90 -22.44
CA SER A 347 -21.03 1.59 -23.69
C SER A 347 -20.00 0.84 -24.55
N LYS A 348 -19.70 -0.43 -24.23
CA LYS A 348 -18.77 -1.33 -24.95
C LYS A 348 -17.32 -0.84 -25.02
N LYS A 349 -16.94 0.11 -24.18
CA LYS A 349 -15.53 0.54 -24.04
C LYS A 349 -14.70 -0.45 -23.23
N PHE A 350 -15.34 -1.14 -22.25
CA PHE A 350 -14.72 -2.19 -21.47
C PHE A 350 -15.34 -3.55 -21.79
N LYS A 351 -14.53 -4.60 -21.82
CA LYS A 351 -15.01 -5.97 -21.84
C LYS A 351 -15.45 -6.39 -20.44
N TYR A 352 -16.45 -7.25 -20.35
CA TYR A 352 -17.03 -7.66 -19.07
C TYR A 352 -16.68 -9.10 -18.74
N LEU A 353 -16.23 -9.29 -17.50
CA LEU A 353 -15.96 -10.58 -16.87
C LEU A 353 -16.77 -10.63 -15.58
N GLU A 354 -17.47 -11.72 -15.36
CA GLU A 354 -18.38 -11.87 -14.23
C GLU A 354 -18.04 -13.12 -13.41
N LEU A 355 -17.98 -12.94 -12.07
CA LEU A 355 -17.83 -14.00 -11.09
C LEU A 355 -18.97 -13.89 -10.06
N PRO A 356 -20.19 -14.38 -10.39
CA PRO A 356 -21.38 -14.10 -9.59
C PRO A 356 -21.49 -14.93 -8.31
N LYS A 357 -20.69 -16.00 -8.17
CA LYS A 357 -20.76 -16.94 -7.05
C LYS A 357 -19.51 -16.87 -6.18
N ARG A 358 -19.67 -17.08 -4.88
CA ARG A 358 -18.54 -17.32 -3.97
C ARG A 358 -17.89 -18.66 -4.28
N TYR A 359 -16.61 -18.76 -4.02
CA TYR A 359 -15.88 -20.03 -4.14
C TYR A 359 -16.36 -21.00 -3.06
N GLY A 360 -16.63 -22.24 -3.45
CA GLY A 360 -17.19 -23.26 -2.57
C GLY A 360 -18.69 -23.03 -2.26
N GLU A 361 -19.14 -23.51 -1.13
CA GLU A 361 -20.53 -23.39 -0.68
C GLU A 361 -20.81 -22.18 0.24
N ALA A 362 -19.90 -21.20 0.28
CA ALA A 362 -20.01 -20.05 1.16
C ALA A 362 -21.24 -19.20 0.82
N LYS A 363 -22.16 -19.08 1.78
CA LYS A 363 -23.38 -18.27 1.67
C LYS A 363 -23.10 -16.81 2.02
N LEU A 364 -23.97 -15.92 1.56
CA LEU A 364 -23.97 -14.52 2.02
C LEU A 364 -24.37 -14.47 3.51
N PRO A 365 -23.80 -13.54 4.29
CA PRO A 365 -24.19 -13.39 5.69
C PRO A 365 -25.61 -12.84 5.81
N HIS A 366 -26.27 -13.19 6.92
CA HIS A 366 -27.51 -12.52 7.31
C HIS A 366 -27.19 -11.09 7.78
N VAL A 367 -27.94 -10.13 7.28
CA VAL A 367 -27.81 -8.72 7.65
C VAL A 367 -28.98 -8.34 8.54
N HIS A 368 -28.70 -7.83 9.74
CA HIS A 368 -29.68 -7.29 10.67
C HIS A 368 -29.53 -5.76 10.70
N LEU A 369 -30.61 -5.04 10.36
CA LEU A 369 -30.67 -3.60 10.52
C LEU A 369 -31.31 -3.28 11.87
N VAL A 370 -30.64 -2.40 12.65
CA VAL A 370 -31.11 -2.00 13.97
C VAL A 370 -31.33 -0.49 14.00
N ASP A 371 -32.55 -0.06 14.34
CA ASP A 371 -32.86 1.34 14.60
C ASP A 371 -32.48 1.69 16.05
N MET A 372 -31.29 2.28 16.19
CA MET A 372 -30.76 2.69 17.50
C MET A 372 -31.58 3.80 18.16
N ILE A 373 -32.42 4.56 17.42
CA ILE A 373 -33.29 5.58 18.00
C ILE A 373 -34.47 4.89 18.68
N ALA A 374 -35.11 3.94 18.01
CA ALA A 374 -36.20 3.16 18.55
C ALA A 374 -35.72 2.38 19.79
N GLU A 375 -34.61 1.68 19.69
CA GLU A 375 -34.06 0.87 20.79
C GLU A 375 -33.67 1.73 22.01
N ASN A 376 -33.07 2.90 21.81
CA ASN A 376 -32.74 3.81 22.90
C ASN A 376 -33.99 4.35 23.61
N LYS A 377 -35.10 4.56 22.89
CA LYS A 377 -36.39 4.97 23.48
C LYS A 377 -37.00 3.86 24.32
N GLU A 378 -36.96 2.62 23.84
CA GLU A 378 -37.49 1.47 24.55
C GLU A 378 -36.71 1.17 25.84
N THR A 379 -35.40 1.36 25.81
CA THR A 379 -34.50 1.05 26.95
C THR A 379 -34.27 2.25 27.87
N ASP A 380 -34.78 3.43 27.53
CA ASP A 380 -34.49 4.73 28.17
C ASP A 380 -32.98 4.98 28.38
N ASN A 381 -32.17 4.41 27.49
CA ASN A 381 -30.71 4.47 27.57
C ASN A 381 -30.10 5.03 26.29
N TYR A 382 -30.03 6.35 26.24
CA TYR A 382 -29.49 7.08 25.07
C TYR A 382 -27.94 7.10 25.02
N ASN A 383 -27.26 6.47 25.98
CA ASN A 383 -25.80 6.45 26.05
C ASN A 383 -25.19 5.15 25.49
N THR A 384 -25.99 4.18 25.10
CA THR A 384 -25.50 2.90 24.58
C THR A 384 -24.85 3.09 23.21
N ILE A 385 -23.68 2.50 23.05
CA ILE A 385 -22.97 2.43 21.77
C ILE A 385 -23.44 1.20 21.01
N PHE A 386 -23.86 0.15 21.71
CA PHE A 386 -24.21 -1.17 21.20
C PHE A 386 -25.69 -1.43 21.36
N SER A 387 -26.29 -2.00 20.35
CA SER A 387 -27.65 -2.53 20.44
C SER A 387 -27.68 -3.83 21.26
N LYS A 388 -28.84 -4.13 21.83
CA LYS A 388 -29.08 -5.38 22.57
C LYS A 388 -28.79 -6.60 21.69
N ILE A 389 -29.32 -6.61 20.47
CA ILE A 389 -29.08 -7.70 19.51
C ILE A 389 -27.59 -7.85 19.16
N MET A 390 -26.85 -6.74 19.07
CA MET A 390 -25.41 -6.79 18.82
C MET A 390 -24.65 -7.44 19.96
N LEU A 391 -24.95 -7.06 21.22
CA LEU A 391 -24.32 -7.66 22.40
C LEU A 391 -24.65 -9.15 22.54
N GLU A 392 -25.90 -9.53 22.29
CA GLU A 392 -26.32 -10.93 22.26
C GLU A 392 -25.56 -11.76 21.22
N LYS A 393 -25.39 -11.21 20.01
CA LYS A 393 -24.63 -11.87 18.94
C LYS A 393 -23.14 -11.95 19.24
N ILE A 394 -22.55 -10.93 19.85
CA ILE A 394 -21.16 -10.96 20.29
C ILE A 394 -20.97 -12.07 21.33
N SER A 395 -21.84 -12.11 22.36
CA SER A 395 -21.79 -13.13 23.40
C SER A 395 -21.91 -14.55 22.84
N ASP A 396 -22.88 -14.79 21.94
CA ASP A 396 -23.08 -16.08 21.27
C ASP A 396 -21.84 -16.53 20.48
N ARG A 397 -21.17 -15.61 19.76
CA ARG A 397 -19.94 -15.95 19.01
C ARG A 397 -18.77 -16.27 19.93
N ILE A 398 -18.59 -15.49 21.00
CA ILE A 398 -17.54 -15.73 22.00
C ILE A 398 -17.73 -17.11 22.67
N GLN A 399 -18.97 -17.45 23.07
CA GLN A 399 -19.28 -18.76 23.66
C GLN A 399 -18.97 -19.94 22.73
N LYS A 400 -19.09 -19.72 21.41
CA LYS A 400 -18.75 -20.69 20.36
C LYS A 400 -17.27 -20.69 19.97
N ASN A 401 -16.41 -19.94 20.66
CA ASN A 401 -15.02 -19.74 20.33
C ASN A 401 -14.80 -19.18 18.91
N GLU A 402 -15.75 -18.39 18.42
CA GLU A 402 -15.67 -17.69 17.16
C GLU A 402 -15.18 -16.26 17.37
N GLN A 403 -14.66 -15.64 16.32
CA GLN A 403 -14.13 -14.28 16.37
C GLN A 403 -15.16 -13.25 15.90
N VAL A 404 -15.01 -12.02 16.39
CA VAL A 404 -15.87 -10.90 16.06
C VAL A 404 -15.04 -9.75 15.47
N ILE A 405 -15.54 -9.14 14.38
CA ILE A 405 -14.98 -7.94 13.80
C ILE A 405 -15.99 -6.82 13.96
N LEU A 406 -15.57 -5.72 14.60
CA LEU A 406 -16.38 -4.53 14.76
C LEU A 406 -15.80 -3.39 13.92
N MET A 407 -16.51 -3.03 12.86
CA MET A 407 -16.12 -1.92 12.01
C MET A 407 -16.83 -0.63 12.44
N HIS A 408 -16.04 0.37 12.84
CA HIS A 408 -16.55 1.71 13.10
C HIS A 408 -16.13 2.65 11.97
N ASN A 409 -17.11 3.08 11.17
CA ASN A 409 -16.86 3.86 9.93
C ASN A 409 -16.45 5.32 10.19
N ARG A 410 -16.08 5.70 11.41
CA ARG A 410 -15.73 7.07 11.75
C ARG A 410 -14.28 7.19 12.19
N ARG A 411 -13.50 8.02 11.48
CA ARG A 411 -12.15 8.39 11.88
C ARG A 411 -12.19 9.47 12.95
N GLY A 412 -11.52 9.26 14.09
CA GLY A 412 -11.26 10.25 15.12
C GLY A 412 -12.44 10.56 16.05
N PHE A 413 -12.07 11.07 17.23
CA PHE A 413 -12.99 11.57 18.25
C PHE A 413 -13.43 13.00 17.90
N ALA A 414 -14.30 13.16 16.91
CA ALA A 414 -14.88 14.46 16.59
C ALA A 414 -16.35 14.45 17.01
N PRO A 415 -16.70 15.02 18.17
CA PRO A 415 -18.08 15.06 18.64
C PRO A 415 -18.94 15.89 17.69
N ILE A 416 -20.11 15.37 17.34
CA ILE A 416 -21.15 16.05 16.58
C ILE A 416 -22.34 16.35 17.50
N LEU A 417 -23.06 17.41 17.22
CA LEU A 417 -24.31 17.67 17.91
C LEU A 417 -25.44 16.88 17.22
N ARG A 418 -26.05 15.95 17.96
CA ARG A 418 -27.14 15.08 17.51
C ARG A 418 -28.34 15.24 18.45
N CYS A 419 -29.53 15.25 17.90
CA CYS A 419 -30.76 15.15 18.65
C CYS A 419 -31.08 13.70 18.98
N ASP A 420 -31.37 13.40 20.25
CA ASP A 420 -31.68 12.04 20.68
C ASP A 420 -33.13 11.63 20.34
N ASP A 421 -34.04 12.61 20.22
CA ASP A 421 -35.44 12.32 19.94
C ASP A 421 -35.71 12.02 18.47
N CYS A 422 -35.07 12.71 17.53
CA CYS A 422 -35.30 12.54 16.10
C CYS A 422 -34.07 12.10 15.30
N GLY A 423 -32.89 12.01 15.94
CA GLY A 423 -31.65 11.60 15.30
C GLY A 423 -30.99 12.67 14.41
N GLU A 424 -31.58 13.85 14.24
CA GLU A 424 -31.03 14.89 13.37
C GLU A 424 -29.66 15.36 13.86
N ILE A 425 -28.75 15.52 12.91
CA ILE A 425 -27.36 15.96 13.15
C ILE A 425 -27.22 17.39 12.63
N SER A 426 -26.57 18.27 13.42
CA SER A 426 -26.27 19.63 12.96
C SER A 426 -25.38 19.62 11.72
N LYS A 427 -25.92 20.10 10.58
CA LYS A 427 -25.27 20.17 9.27
C LYS A 427 -24.82 21.59 8.93
N CYS A 428 -23.80 21.69 8.10
CA CYS A 428 -23.36 22.92 7.48
C CYS A 428 -24.40 23.40 6.44
N PRO A 429 -24.87 24.66 6.46
CA PRO A 429 -25.84 25.14 5.49
C PRO A 429 -25.28 25.22 4.05
N HIS A 430 -23.95 25.34 3.90
CA HIS A 430 -23.30 25.49 2.60
C HIS A 430 -22.88 24.14 1.99
N CYS A 431 -22.44 23.19 2.81
CA CYS A 431 -21.83 21.94 2.37
C CYS A 431 -22.70 20.71 2.67
N LEU A 432 -23.75 20.85 3.47
CA LEU A 432 -24.60 19.78 4.00
C LEU A 432 -23.84 18.69 4.80
N LEU A 433 -22.57 18.92 5.09
CA LEU A 433 -21.73 18.04 5.90
C LEU A 433 -22.02 18.26 7.38
N SER A 434 -21.88 17.21 8.20
CA SER A 434 -21.99 17.29 9.65
C SER A 434 -20.98 18.28 10.24
N LEU A 435 -21.43 19.16 11.11
CA LEU A 435 -20.57 20.07 11.86
C LEU A 435 -19.88 19.32 12.98
N THR A 436 -18.59 19.59 13.17
CA THR A 436 -17.77 19.05 14.25
C THR A 436 -17.70 20.02 15.40
N PHE A 437 -17.90 19.54 16.62
CA PHE A 437 -17.77 20.35 17.82
C PHE A 437 -16.31 20.50 18.24
N HIS A 438 -15.87 21.73 18.43
CA HIS A 438 -14.55 22.10 18.93
C HIS A 438 -14.65 22.59 20.37
N LYS A 439 -14.23 21.77 21.32
CA LYS A 439 -14.33 22.04 22.77
C LYS A 439 -13.58 23.30 23.17
N THR A 440 -12.42 23.59 22.58
CA THR A 440 -11.59 24.74 22.87
C THR A 440 -12.30 26.08 22.66
N ASN A 441 -13.10 26.19 21.61
CA ASN A 441 -13.78 27.43 21.23
C ASN A 441 -15.29 27.34 21.41
N ASN A 442 -15.82 26.25 21.93
CA ASN A 442 -17.26 25.97 22.09
C ASN A 442 -18.09 26.26 20.83
N VAL A 443 -17.61 25.80 19.67
CA VAL A 443 -18.26 26.03 18.35
C VAL A 443 -18.42 24.74 17.56
N LEU A 444 -19.48 24.68 16.77
CA LEU A 444 -19.70 23.71 15.71
C LEU A 444 -19.09 24.24 14.41
N LYS A 445 -18.09 23.55 13.87
CA LYS A 445 -17.34 24.00 12.68
C LYS A 445 -17.41 23.01 11.52
N CYS A 446 -17.56 23.54 10.31
CA CYS A 446 -17.41 22.77 9.08
C CYS A 446 -15.93 22.71 8.66
N HIS A 447 -15.36 21.54 8.57
CA HIS A 447 -13.95 21.37 8.13
C HIS A 447 -13.73 21.57 6.63
N PHE A 448 -14.81 21.70 5.85
CA PHE A 448 -14.73 21.91 4.40
C PHE A 448 -14.70 23.39 4.03
N CYS A 449 -15.67 24.18 4.52
CA CYS A 449 -15.80 25.60 4.17
C CYS A 449 -15.47 26.55 5.34
N ASN A 450 -15.08 26.03 6.49
CA ASN A 450 -14.80 26.78 7.73
C ASN A 450 -16.00 27.51 8.35
N TYR A 451 -17.25 27.27 7.86
CA TYR A 451 -18.44 27.78 8.52
C TYR A 451 -18.46 27.35 9.99
N ALA A 452 -18.77 28.28 10.89
CA ALA A 452 -18.85 28.03 12.33
C ALA A 452 -20.11 28.66 12.92
N LYS A 453 -20.74 27.95 13.87
CA LYS A 453 -21.86 28.44 14.67
C LYS A 453 -21.76 27.93 16.12
N PRO A 454 -22.35 28.60 17.11
CA PRO A 454 -22.45 28.08 18.47
C PRO A 454 -23.32 26.79 18.47
N PRO A 455 -23.11 25.86 19.41
CA PRO A 455 -24.00 24.74 19.62
C PRO A 455 -25.36 25.25 20.07
N ALA A 456 -26.42 24.75 19.41
CA ALA A 456 -27.78 25.09 19.77
C ALA A 456 -28.32 24.11 20.83
N ASN A 457 -28.98 24.60 21.84
CA ASN A 457 -29.63 23.77 22.85
C ASN A 457 -30.95 23.16 22.37
N LYS A 458 -31.47 23.62 21.23
CA LYS A 458 -32.73 23.18 20.63
C LYS A 458 -32.50 22.58 19.26
N CYS A 459 -33.12 21.42 19.00
CA CYS A 459 -33.05 20.77 17.71
C CYS A 459 -33.76 21.63 16.64
N SER A 460 -33.11 21.84 15.50
CA SER A 460 -33.68 22.59 14.38
C SER A 460 -34.79 21.84 13.64
N HIS A 461 -34.90 20.53 13.81
CA HIS A 461 -35.88 19.70 13.12
C HIS A 461 -37.15 19.45 13.97
N CYS A 462 -36.99 18.91 15.20
CA CYS A 462 -38.12 18.55 16.05
C CYS A 462 -38.36 19.51 17.23
N SER A 463 -37.56 20.56 17.35
CA SER A 463 -37.64 21.56 18.43
C SER A 463 -37.37 21.02 19.84
N SER A 464 -36.93 19.78 20.00
CA SER A 464 -36.56 19.18 21.27
C SER A 464 -35.29 19.83 21.87
N PHE A 465 -35.20 19.86 23.21
CA PHE A 465 -34.02 20.28 23.94
C PHE A 465 -33.01 19.15 24.22
N ASN A 466 -33.28 17.93 23.71
CA ASN A 466 -32.45 16.73 23.89
C ASN A 466 -31.32 16.63 22.85
N ALA A 467 -30.70 17.77 22.48
CA ALA A 467 -29.54 17.75 21.61
C ALA A 467 -28.26 17.61 22.43
N ARG A 468 -27.47 16.59 22.14
CA ARG A 468 -26.20 16.34 22.83
C ARG A 468 -25.04 16.08 21.90
N LEU A 469 -23.84 16.24 22.46
CA LEU A 469 -22.59 15.92 21.78
C LEU A 469 -22.41 14.40 21.74
N SER A 470 -22.55 13.83 20.57
CA SER A 470 -22.35 12.41 20.30
C SER A 470 -21.06 12.24 19.53
N GLY A 471 -20.15 11.44 20.03
CA GLY A 471 -18.92 11.04 19.34
C GLY A 471 -18.39 9.76 19.95
N THR A 472 -18.22 8.75 19.11
CA THR A 472 -17.65 7.47 19.51
C THR A 472 -16.40 7.25 18.66
N GLY A 473 -15.25 7.07 19.29
CA GLY A 473 -14.03 6.61 18.63
C GLY A 473 -13.82 5.13 18.89
N THR A 474 -12.97 4.50 18.10
CA THR A 474 -12.61 3.08 18.26
C THR A 474 -12.08 2.78 19.66
N GLN A 475 -11.41 3.72 20.31
CA GLN A 475 -10.94 3.58 21.69
C GLN A 475 -12.09 3.48 22.69
N LYS A 476 -13.11 4.32 22.56
CA LYS A 476 -14.29 4.24 23.45
C LYS A 476 -15.04 2.93 23.26
N ILE A 477 -15.10 2.43 22.02
CA ILE A 477 -15.70 1.10 21.72
C ILE A 477 -14.91 -0.02 22.42
N GLU A 478 -13.59 0.01 22.33
CA GLU A 478 -12.69 -0.92 23.03
C GLU A 478 -12.88 -0.87 24.54
N ASP A 479 -12.88 0.33 25.13
CA ASP A 479 -13.07 0.54 26.57
C ASP A 479 -14.42 0.01 27.08
N GLU A 480 -15.50 0.26 26.33
CA GLU A 480 -16.85 -0.21 26.71
C GLU A 480 -16.98 -1.74 26.54
N LEU A 481 -16.43 -2.30 25.47
CA LEU A 481 -16.41 -3.75 25.31
C LEU A 481 -15.61 -4.47 26.39
N SER A 482 -14.48 -3.89 26.80
CA SER A 482 -13.65 -4.45 27.87
C SER A 482 -14.35 -4.45 29.23
N LYS A 483 -15.27 -3.51 29.47
CA LYS A 483 -16.13 -3.51 30.67
C LYS A 483 -17.22 -4.59 30.60
N ILE A 484 -17.81 -4.78 29.40
CA ILE A 484 -18.91 -5.76 29.21
C ILE A 484 -18.36 -7.20 29.16
N PHE A 485 -17.18 -7.38 28.58
CA PHE A 485 -16.53 -8.67 28.38
C PHE A 485 -15.10 -8.68 28.94
N PRO A 486 -14.92 -8.71 30.27
CA PRO A 486 -13.60 -8.53 30.90
C PRO A 486 -12.60 -9.65 30.59
N ASP A 487 -13.07 -10.88 30.33
CA ASP A 487 -12.23 -12.04 30.05
C ASP A 487 -11.91 -12.24 28.55
N VAL A 488 -12.38 -11.31 27.68
CA VAL A 488 -12.26 -11.42 26.24
C VAL A 488 -11.08 -10.58 25.74
N LYS A 489 -10.25 -11.18 24.90
CA LYS A 489 -9.12 -10.46 24.28
C LYS A 489 -9.61 -9.58 23.14
N ILE A 490 -9.55 -8.28 23.37
CA ILE A 490 -9.93 -7.24 22.42
C ILE A 490 -8.67 -6.52 21.93
N ASP A 491 -8.54 -6.27 20.65
CA ASP A 491 -7.46 -5.45 20.08
C ASP A 491 -8.03 -4.48 19.04
N ARG A 492 -7.27 -3.41 18.76
CA ARG A 492 -7.72 -2.32 17.91
C ARG A 492 -6.81 -2.15 16.70
N LEU A 493 -7.43 -1.92 15.53
CA LEU A 493 -6.75 -1.70 14.27
C LEU A 493 -7.24 -0.42 13.60
N ASP A 494 -6.59 0.69 13.95
CA ASP A 494 -6.74 2.00 13.32
C ASP A 494 -5.38 2.70 13.20
N LEU A 495 -5.34 3.90 12.63
CA LEU A 495 -4.09 4.63 12.40
C LEU A 495 -3.37 5.02 13.70
N ASP A 496 -4.10 5.22 14.81
CA ASP A 496 -3.52 5.61 16.09
C ASP A 496 -2.95 4.39 16.83
N ALA A 497 -3.68 3.27 16.83
CA ALA A 497 -3.25 2.03 17.46
C ALA A 497 -2.17 1.28 16.66
N ALA A 498 -2.21 1.38 15.34
CA ALA A 498 -1.30 0.70 14.43
C ALA A 498 -0.67 1.64 13.39
N PRO A 499 0.20 2.57 13.81
CA PRO A 499 0.79 3.58 12.93
C PRO A 499 1.77 3.00 11.90
N THR A 500 2.30 1.80 12.14
CA THR A 500 3.30 1.16 11.28
C THR A 500 2.73 -0.09 10.59
N ALA A 501 3.27 -0.41 9.41
CA ALA A 501 2.90 -1.63 8.68
C ALA A 501 3.15 -2.90 9.50
N ASN A 502 4.26 -2.95 10.27
CA ASN A 502 4.60 -4.10 11.11
C ASN A 502 3.56 -4.31 12.24
N LYS A 503 3.05 -3.23 12.84
CA LYS A 503 2.03 -3.34 13.88
C LYS A 503 0.70 -3.84 13.31
N ILE A 504 0.28 -3.29 12.16
CA ILE A 504 -0.91 -3.77 11.42
C ILE A 504 -0.80 -5.27 11.20
N PHE A 505 0.36 -5.69 10.66
CA PHE A 505 0.61 -7.09 10.33
C PHE A 505 0.63 -8.00 11.56
N SER A 506 1.28 -7.57 12.66
CA SER A 506 1.30 -8.34 13.91
C SER A 506 -0.10 -8.52 14.50
N THR A 507 -0.95 -7.49 14.48
CA THR A 507 -2.34 -7.58 14.96
C THR A 507 -3.17 -8.52 14.09
N LEU A 508 -3.06 -8.42 12.75
CA LEU A 508 -3.77 -9.34 11.84
C LEU A 508 -3.30 -10.79 12.01
N ASN A 509 -2.01 -11.03 12.22
CA ASN A 509 -1.47 -12.35 12.49
C ASN A 509 -1.99 -12.94 13.82
N LYS A 510 -2.05 -12.14 14.88
CA LYS A 510 -2.63 -12.55 16.15
C LYS A 510 -4.11 -12.92 16.00
N PHE A 511 -4.84 -12.11 15.25
CA PHE A 511 -6.25 -12.38 14.95
C PHE A 511 -6.41 -13.67 14.14
N SER A 512 -5.63 -13.90 13.10
CA SER A 512 -5.68 -15.14 12.30
C SER A 512 -5.30 -16.41 13.06
N LYS A 513 -4.55 -16.27 14.18
CA LYS A 513 -4.19 -17.37 15.09
C LYS A 513 -5.15 -17.56 16.26
N ASN A 514 -6.30 -16.88 16.25
CA ASN A 514 -7.28 -16.88 17.35
C ASN A 514 -6.72 -16.37 18.68
N GLU A 515 -5.66 -15.55 18.66
CA GLU A 515 -5.12 -14.93 19.88
C GLU A 515 -5.91 -13.69 20.31
N ILE A 516 -6.78 -13.16 19.43
CA ILE A 516 -7.67 -12.02 19.65
C ILE A 516 -9.10 -12.50 19.34
N ASN A 517 -10.05 -12.24 20.24
CA ASN A 517 -11.45 -12.63 20.07
C ASN A 517 -12.26 -11.54 19.34
N ILE A 518 -12.05 -10.28 19.71
CA ILE A 518 -12.74 -9.13 19.11
C ILE A 518 -11.71 -8.18 18.51
N LEU A 519 -11.83 -7.89 17.21
CA LEU A 519 -11.02 -6.89 16.53
C LEU A 519 -11.87 -5.66 16.20
N VAL A 520 -11.56 -4.52 16.83
CA VAL A 520 -12.24 -3.24 16.60
C VAL A 520 -11.42 -2.38 15.66
N GLY A 521 -12.04 -1.74 14.66
CA GLY A 521 -11.28 -0.81 13.83
C GLY A 521 -12.10 -0.03 12.83
N THR A 522 -11.39 0.74 12.00
CA THR A 522 -11.95 1.53 10.91
C THR A 522 -11.93 0.75 9.60
N HIS A 523 -12.04 1.42 8.46
CA HIS A 523 -11.93 0.80 7.13
C HIS A 523 -10.73 -0.14 6.94
N MET A 524 -9.70 -0.02 7.77
CA MET A 524 -8.50 -0.87 7.67
C MET A 524 -8.80 -2.35 7.93
N ILE A 525 -9.80 -2.66 8.77
CA ILE A 525 -10.19 -4.05 9.05
C ILE A 525 -11.12 -4.64 7.98
N ALA A 526 -11.85 -3.79 7.26
CA ALA A 526 -12.79 -4.27 6.23
C ALA A 526 -12.10 -4.89 5.00
N LYS A 527 -10.80 -4.68 4.84
CA LYS A 527 -10.05 -4.98 3.61
C LYS A 527 -8.85 -5.90 3.81
N GLY A 528 -8.77 -6.64 4.84
CA GLY A 528 -7.55 -7.43 5.10
C GLY A 528 -7.79 -8.78 5.76
N LEU A 529 -9.04 -9.13 5.97
CA LEU A 529 -9.46 -10.34 6.67
C LEU A 529 -10.24 -11.29 5.77
#